data_e336c2fab7dba7a27394b1e23f5a6074
#
_entry.id   e336c2fab7dba7a27394b1e23f5a6074
#
_cell.length_a   1.000
_cell.length_b   1.000
_cell.length_c   1.000
_cell.angle_alpha   90.00
_cell.angle_beta   90.00
_cell.angle_gamma   90.00
#
_symmetry.space_group_name_H-M   'P 1'
#
loop_
_entity.id
_entity.type
_entity.pdbx_description
1 polymer ?
#
loop_
_entity_poly.entity_id
_entity_poly.type
_entity_poly.pdbx_seq_one_letter_code
_entity_poly.pdbx_strand_id
1 'polypeptide(L)'
;MSGIRAHILGWFGLVALACADELPAIIDCHVHLWDIARPAGLGWIKKDDKTLNRSFLPADHESIARTHGVSGTIVVQAGQSLPDNQWNLDITAHNPRLYRGIVGNFSETIGTPAFQPLFEKLCENPRYLGYRLSGRYQEKLTDAFFADLRLTAQKGRAVDFLTGGYRLEDITEIARRVPELRILINHLGGVKLDGKPLAAAWVEQFRALAKQPNVHCKVSALFGRWEKQPAPQDIAAYTEVLDLASESFGEDRLIFGSDWPVTEQTADYAAVLRLTRAYFDRKGPAISVKLFHQNAAAFYRPPVPK
;
A
#
# COMPACT_ATOMS: atom_id res chain seq x y z
N MET A 1 34.81 -70.59 28.61
CA MET A 1 35.47 -69.46 27.96
C MET A 1 34.38 -68.54 27.39
N SER A 2 34.05 -67.49 28.12
CA SER A 2 32.96 -66.62 27.87
C SER A 2 33.47 -65.29 27.24
N GLY A 3 33.06 -65.03 26.02
CA GLY A 3 33.41 -63.79 25.30
C GLY A 3 32.38 -62.71 25.49
N ILE A 4 32.76 -61.60 26.12
CA ILE A 4 31.94 -60.43 26.33
C ILE A 4 32.02 -59.58 25.08
N ARG A 5 30.85 -59.35 24.43
CA ARG A 5 30.72 -58.37 23.35
C ARG A 5 30.27 -57.05 23.93
N ALA A 6 31.13 -56.04 23.81
CA ALA A 6 30.79 -54.65 24.14
C ALA A 6 29.99 -54.03 22.99
N HIS A 7 28.78 -53.51 23.28
CA HIS A 7 28.01 -52.68 22.38
C HIS A 7 28.36 -51.21 22.62
N ILE A 8 28.94 -50.59 21.60
CA ILE A 8 29.18 -49.14 21.56
C ILE A 8 27.87 -48.51 21.03
N LEU A 9 27.12 -47.81 21.92
CA LEU A 9 26.03 -46.92 21.50
C LEU A 9 26.63 -45.60 21.04
N GLY A 10 26.61 -45.39 19.73
CA GLY A 10 26.90 -44.07 19.16
C GLY A 10 25.73 -43.07 19.39
N TRP A 11 25.99 -42.03 20.15
CA TRP A 11 25.06 -40.88 20.24
C TRP A 11 25.23 -40.03 18.99
N PHE A 12 24.26 -40.07 18.09
CA PHE A 12 24.11 -39.07 17.05
C PHE A 12 23.42 -37.85 17.64
N GLY A 13 24.20 -36.82 17.98
CA GLY A 13 23.69 -35.53 18.34
C GLY A 13 23.01 -34.88 17.10
N LEU A 14 21.71 -34.74 17.14
CA LEU A 14 20.98 -33.92 16.19
C LEU A 14 21.35 -32.46 16.44
N VAL A 15 22.23 -31.90 15.62
CA VAL A 15 22.44 -30.45 15.55
C VAL A 15 21.22 -29.87 14.86
N ALA A 16 20.27 -29.35 15.63
CA ALA A 16 19.24 -28.51 15.11
C ALA A 16 19.91 -27.23 14.56
N LEU A 17 20.02 -27.11 13.24
CA LEU A 17 20.29 -25.83 12.62
C LEU A 17 19.12 -24.92 13.01
N ALA A 18 19.38 -23.95 13.87
CA ALA A 18 18.48 -22.81 14.04
C ALA A 18 18.42 -22.11 12.68
N CYS A 19 17.30 -22.25 11.98
CA CYS A 19 16.97 -21.36 10.89
C CYS A 19 16.98 -19.97 11.49
N ALA A 20 17.92 -19.12 11.06
CA ALA A 20 17.79 -17.69 11.27
C ALA A 20 16.42 -17.33 10.69
N ASP A 21 15.53 -16.77 11.52
CA ASP A 21 14.23 -16.28 11.08
C ASP A 21 14.47 -15.24 9.97
N GLU A 22 14.39 -15.67 8.72
CA GLU A 22 14.41 -14.75 7.60
C GLU A 22 13.24 -13.77 7.78
N LEU A 23 13.54 -12.48 7.79
CA LEU A 23 12.52 -11.46 7.85
C LEU A 23 11.50 -11.71 6.73
N PRO A 24 10.19 -11.59 7.02
CA PRO A 24 9.16 -11.88 6.03
C PRO A 24 9.38 -11.03 4.77
N ALA A 25 9.23 -11.68 3.61
CA ALA A 25 9.29 -11.02 2.32
C ALA A 25 8.30 -9.84 2.27
N ILE A 26 8.73 -8.69 1.77
CA ILE A 26 7.94 -7.46 1.74
C ILE A 26 7.28 -7.29 0.37
N ILE A 27 5.97 -7.04 0.34
CA ILE A 27 5.29 -6.42 -0.79
C ILE A 27 4.99 -4.97 -0.40
N ASP A 28 5.73 -4.03 -1.00
CA ASP A 28 5.48 -2.61 -0.81
C ASP A 28 4.34 -2.15 -1.73
N CYS A 29 3.20 -1.81 -1.14
CA CYS A 29 1.98 -1.50 -1.88
C CYS A 29 1.76 0.00 -2.11
N HIS A 30 2.79 0.83 -1.91
CA HIS A 30 2.68 2.25 -2.17
C HIS A 30 4.02 2.84 -2.58
N VAL A 31 4.35 2.65 -3.84
CA VAL A 31 5.55 3.22 -4.48
C VAL A 31 5.10 4.05 -5.66
N HIS A 32 5.73 5.19 -5.84
CA HIS A 32 5.49 6.06 -6.98
C HIS A 32 6.71 6.10 -7.90
N LEU A 33 6.46 6.08 -9.21
CA LEU A 33 7.46 6.32 -10.23
C LEU A 33 7.00 7.48 -11.10
N TRP A 34 7.92 8.33 -11.49
CA TRP A 34 7.66 9.42 -12.42
C TRP A 34 8.91 9.88 -13.14
N ASP A 35 8.69 10.50 -14.29
CA ASP A 35 9.70 11.21 -15.04
C ASP A 35 9.24 12.65 -15.27
N ILE A 36 9.97 13.62 -14.71
CA ILE A 36 9.62 15.05 -14.83
C ILE A 36 9.81 15.60 -16.25
N ALA A 37 10.52 14.87 -17.12
CA ALA A 37 10.69 15.26 -18.52
C ALA A 37 9.45 14.96 -19.38
N ARG A 38 8.49 14.19 -18.86
CA ARG A 38 7.27 13.86 -19.60
C ARG A 38 6.32 15.07 -19.68
N PRO A 39 5.64 15.27 -20.83
CA PRO A 39 4.81 16.47 -21.08
C PRO A 39 3.68 16.68 -20.07
N ALA A 40 3.11 15.58 -19.51
CA ALA A 40 2.04 15.67 -18.54
C ALA A 40 2.45 16.29 -17.20
N GLY A 41 3.75 16.22 -16.86
CA GLY A 41 4.28 16.75 -15.62
C GLY A 41 3.64 16.19 -14.36
N LEU A 42 4.00 16.76 -13.21
CA LEU A 42 3.43 16.45 -11.90
C LEU A 42 3.05 17.76 -11.22
N GLY A 43 1.82 18.21 -11.45
CA GLY A 43 1.36 19.52 -11.01
C GLY A 43 1.37 19.77 -9.48
N TRP A 44 1.54 18.72 -8.68
CA TRP A 44 1.61 18.81 -7.22
C TRP A 44 3.03 18.96 -6.68
N ILE A 45 4.08 18.66 -7.49
CA ILE A 45 5.48 18.86 -7.11
C ILE A 45 5.89 20.29 -7.42
N LYS A 46 6.37 21.01 -6.40
CA LYS A 46 6.86 22.37 -6.58
C LYS A 46 8.21 22.35 -7.32
N LYS A 47 8.42 23.35 -8.17
CA LYS A 47 9.68 23.48 -8.95
C LYS A 47 10.93 23.67 -8.08
N ASP A 48 10.78 24.21 -6.89
CA ASP A 48 11.84 24.43 -5.90
C ASP A 48 11.99 23.30 -4.89
N ASP A 49 11.19 22.23 -5.01
CA ASP A 49 11.31 21.04 -4.16
C ASP A 49 12.61 20.30 -4.50
N LYS A 50 13.57 20.37 -3.58
CA LYS A 50 14.90 19.77 -3.77
C LYS A 50 14.90 18.24 -3.69
N THR A 51 13.87 17.65 -3.08
CA THR A 51 13.74 16.20 -2.91
C THR A 51 13.00 15.57 -4.07
N LEU A 52 11.82 16.09 -4.39
CA LEU A 52 10.90 15.43 -5.33
C LEU A 52 10.98 15.96 -6.76
N ASN A 53 11.54 17.18 -7.00
CA ASN A 53 11.61 17.74 -8.34
C ASN A 53 12.76 17.14 -9.17
N ARG A 54 12.74 15.82 -9.30
CA ARG A 54 13.58 14.99 -10.17
C ARG A 54 12.81 13.76 -10.63
N SER A 55 13.30 13.06 -11.63
CA SER A 55 12.74 11.77 -12.01
C SER A 55 13.06 10.70 -10.97
N PHE A 56 12.10 9.80 -10.73
CA PHE A 56 12.24 8.60 -9.94
C PHE A 56 11.80 7.41 -10.80
N LEU A 57 12.77 6.66 -11.28
CA LEU A 57 12.60 5.61 -12.26
C LEU A 57 12.81 4.22 -11.64
N PRO A 58 12.49 3.13 -12.34
CA PRO A 58 12.67 1.79 -11.83
C PRO A 58 14.05 1.50 -11.23
N ALA A 59 15.13 1.99 -11.85
CA ALA A 59 16.49 1.76 -11.36
C ALA A 59 16.73 2.34 -9.95
N ASP A 60 16.14 3.51 -9.65
CA ASP A 60 16.23 4.13 -8.31
C ASP A 60 15.53 3.23 -7.28
N HIS A 61 14.31 2.78 -7.59
CA HIS A 61 13.52 1.93 -6.71
C HIS A 61 14.13 0.52 -6.54
N GLU A 62 14.65 -0.08 -7.60
CA GLU A 62 15.25 -1.43 -7.55
C GLU A 62 16.46 -1.50 -6.62
N SER A 63 17.23 -0.41 -6.52
CA SER A 63 18.32 -0.29 -5.55
C SER A 63 17.78 -0.33 -4.11
N ILE A 64 16.71 0.42 -3.83
CA ILE A 64 16.03 0.44 -2.53
C ILE A 64 15.44 -0.94 -2.21
N ALA A 65 14.70 -1.51 -3.16
CA ALA A 65 14.06 -2.81 -3.00
C ALA A 65 15.05 -3.91 -2.62
N ARG A 66 16.19 -3.98 -3.33
CA ARG A 66 17.27 -4.93 -3.07
C ARG A 66 17.88 -4.73 -1.69
N THR A 67 18.14 -3.48 -1.29
CA THR A 67 18.76 -3.14 -0.01
C THR A 67 17.88 -3.54 1.17
N HIS A 68 16.55 -3.45 1.02
CA HIS A 68 15.60 -3.62 2.12
C HIS A 68 14.76 -4.90 2.04
N GLY A 69 15.10 -5.84 1.14
CA GLY A 69 14.43 -7.14 1.05
C GLY A 69 12.98 -7.04 0.52
N VAL A 70 12.68 -6.04 -0.31
CA VAL A 70 11.38 -5.92 -0.98
C VAL A 70 11.31 -6.93 -2.12
N SER A 71 10.41 -7.90 -2.01
CA SER A 71 10.22 -8.98 -2.96
C SER A 71 9.09 -8.72 -3.96
N GLY A 72 8.30 -7.70 -3.71
CA GLY A 72 7.20 -7.28 -4.57
C GLY A 72 6.84 -5.82 -4.36
N THR A 73 6.38 -5.16 -5.43
CA THR A 73 5.99 -3.75 -5.41
C THR A 73 4.72 -3.56 -6.20
N ILE A 74 3.80 -2.78 -5.66
CA ILE A 74 2.65 -2.26 -6.37
C ILE A 74 2.87 -0.76 -6.56
N VAL A 75 3.00 -0.35 -7.82
CA VAL A 75 3.21 1.05 -8.19
C VAL A 75 1.86 1.76 -8.21
N VAL A 76 1.76 2.83 -7.45
CA VAL A 76 0.58 3.69 -7.41
C VAL A 76 0.82 4.92 -8.28
N GLN A 77 -0.18 5.36 -9.01
CA GLN A 77 -0.10 6.54 -9.87
C GLN A 77 0.49 7.75 -9.11
N ALA A 78 1.36 8.51 -9.75
CA ALA A 78 1.92 9.76 -9.24
C ALA A 78 1.22 10.98 -9.84
N GLY A 79 1.06 10.99 -11.16
CA GLY A 79 0.36 12.02 -11.92
C GLY A 79 -1.14 11.73 -12.10
N GLN A 80 -1.88 12.71 -12.59
CA GLN A 80 -3.32 12.55 -12.88
C GLN A 80 -3.60 12.25 -14.36
N SER A 81 -2.57 12.16 -15.18
CA SER A 81 -2.68 11.87 -16.60
C SER A 81 -3.08 10.42 -16.87
N LEU A 82 -4.13 10.19 -17.66
CA LEU A 82 -4.53 8.84 -18.07
C LEU A 82 -3.41 8.04 -18.79
N PRO A 83 -2.60 8.64 -19.68
CA PRO A 83 -1.44 7.98 -20.28
C PRO A 83 -0.41 7.44 -19.27
N ASP A 84 -0.39 7.96 -18.03
CA ASP A 84 0.51 7.45 -16.99
C ASP A 84 0.18 6.01 -16.57
N ASN A 85 -1.06 5.57 -16.76
CA ASN A 85 -1.45 4.18 -16.51
C ASN A 85 -0.65 3.22 -17.40
N GLN A 86 -0.62 3.48 -18.71
CA GLN A 86 0.13 2.65 -19.64
C GLN A 86 1.64 2.81 -19.43
N TRP A 87 2.12 4.03 -19.24
CA TRP A 87 3.54 4.30 -18.99
C TRP A 87 4.06 3.50 -17.78
N ASN A 88 3.34 3.48 -16.64
CA ASN A 88 3.74 2.69 -15.47
C ASN A 88 3.77 1.18 -15.77
N LEU A 89 2.85 0.67 -16.57
CA LEU A 89 2.87 -0.72 -17.03
C LEU A 89 4.12 -1.02 -17.88
N ASP A 90 4.47 -0.10 -18.77
CA ASP A 90 5.57 -0.27 -19.71
C ASP A 90 6.93 -0.20 -19.02
N ILE A 91 7.19 0.84 -18.22
CA ILE A 91 8.49 1.01 -17.55
C ILE A 91 8.80 -0.05 -16.50
N THR A 92 7.77 -0.74 -16.00
CA THR A 92 7.90 -1.82 -15.02
C THR A 92 7.85 -3.21 -15.61
N ALA A 93 7.68 -3.32 -16.94
CA ALA A 93 7.52 -4.61 -17.63
C ALA A 93 8.79 -5.48 -17.62
N HIS A 94 9.96 -4.85 -17.53
CA HIS A 94 11.26 -5.53 -17.54
C HIS A 94 11.51 -6.40 -16.29
N ASN A 95 10.85 -6.08 -15.16
CA ASN A 95 11.05 -6.81 -13.89
C ASN A 95 9.69 -7.16 -13.21
N PRO A 96 8.90 -8.07 -13.81
CA PRO A 96 7.57 -8.42 -13.30
C PRO A 96 7.62 -9.22 -11.98
N ARG A 97 8.79 -9.74 -11.60
CA ARG A 97 8.97 -10.38 -10.27
C ARG A 97 8.94 -9.35 -9.16
N LEU A 98 9.56 -8.19 -9.35
CA LEU A 98 9.50 -7.08 -8.41
C LEU A 98 8.21 -6.28 -8.59
N TYR A 99 7.93 -5.80 -9.81
CA TYR A 99 6.74 -4.97 -10.07
C TYR A 99 5.52 -5.84 -10.34
N ARG A 100 4.81 -6.20 -9.27
CA ARG A 100 3.66 -7.11 -9.30
C ARG A 100 2.45 -6.52 -10.03
N GLY A 101 2.34 -5.21 -10.07
CA GLY A 101 1.28 -4.51 -10.77
C GLY A 101 1.22 -3.03 -10.47
N ILE A 102 0.21 -2.39 -11.03
CA ILE A 102 -0.02 -0.96 -10.84
C ILE A 102 -1.45 -0.66 -10.35
N VAL A 103 -1.58 0.43 -9.61
CA VAL A 103 -2.81 1.12 -9.27
C VAL A 103 -2.80 2.45 -10.02
N GLY A 104 -3.59 2.54 -11.07
CA GLY A 104 -3.60 3.67 -11.99
C GLY A 104 -4.42 4.86 -11.51
N ASN A 105 -4.95 5.67 -12.45
CA ASN A 105 -5.78 6.83 -12.18
C ASN A 105 -6.99 6.89 -13.10
N PHE A 106 -8.16 7.16 -12.51
CA PHE A 106 -9.42 7.43 -13.20
C PHE A 106 -10.23 8.57 -12.55
N SER A 107 -9.59 9.40 -11.73
CA SER A 107 -10.29 10.43 -10.93
C SER A 107 -11.12 11.40 -11.76
N GLU A 108 -10.71 11.70 -13.00
CA GLU A 108 -11.41 12.64 -13.86
C GLU A 108 -12.46 11.99 -14.77
N THR A 109 -12.31 10.69 -15.05
CA THR A 109 -13.15 9.98 -16.03
C THR A 109 -14.22 9.10 -15.40
N ILE A 110 -14.06 8.67 -14.16
CA ILE A 110 -15.09 7.89 -13.47
C ILE A 110 -16.42 8.65 -13.40
N GLY A 111 -17.50 7.97 -13.68
CA GLY A 111 -18.84 8.56 -13.78
C GLY A 111 -19.11 9.25 -15.11
N THR A 112 -18.22 9.12 -16.11
CA THR A 112 -18.41 9.67 -17.46
C THR A 112 -18.43 8.55 -18.52
N PRO A 113 -18.98 8.80 -19.73
CA PRO A 113 -18.96 7.81 -20.82
C PRO A 113 -17.55 7.36 -21.25
N ALA A 114 -16.52 8.14 -20.92
CA ALA A 114 -15.13 7.82 -21.27
C ALA A 114 -14.52 6.72 -20.37
N PHE A 115 -15.07 6.47 -19.20
CA PHE A 115 -14.51 5.54 -18.22
C PHE A 115 -14.46 4.11 -18.76
N GLN A 116 -15.60 3.54 -19.10
CA GLN A 116 -15.71 2.11 -19.42
C GLN A 116 -14.74 1.65 -20.52
N PRO A 117 -14.66 2.27 -21.72
CA PRO A 117 -13.78 1.78 -22.79
C PRO A 117 -12.28 1.86 -22.40
N LEU A 118 -11.89 2.90 -21.68
CA LEU A 118 -10.51 3.08 -21.22
C LEU A 118 -10.16 2.07 -20.12
N PHE A 119 -11.07 1.85 -19.18
CA PHE A 119 -10.89 0.93 -18.07
C PHE A 119 -10.82 -0.52 -18.57
N GLU A 120 -11.72 -0.94 -19.45
CA GLU A 120 -11.74 -2.29 -20.02
C GLU A 120 -10.45 -2.59 -20.79
N LYS A 121 -9.95 -1.64 -21.56
CA LYS A 121 -8.67 -1.78 -22.26
C LYS A 121 -7.49 -1.98 -21.29
N LEU A 122 -7.43 -1.23 -20.20
CA LEU A 122 -6.37 -1.43 -19.19
C LEU A 122 -6.52 -2.78 -18.46
N CYS A 123 -7.74 -3.25 -18.25
CA CYS A 123 -8.00 -4.54 -17.63
C CYS A 123 -7.51 -5.75 -18.45
N GLU A 124 -7.22 -5.61 -19.76
CA GLU A 124 -6.59 -6.62 -20.57
C GLU A 124 -5.17 -6.97 -20.07
N ASN A 125 -4.50 -6.01 -19.42
CA ASN A 125 -3.22 -6.28 -18.77
C ASN A 125 -3.44 -6.81 -17.35
N PRO A 126 -3.02 -8.05 -17.03
CA PRO A 126 -3.24 -8.64 -15.70
C PRO A 126 -2.51 -7.90 -14.57
N ARG A 127 -1.48 -7.09 -14.90
CA ARG A 127 -0.75 -6.26 -13.94
C ARG A 127 -1.46 -4.93 -13.62
N TYR A 128 -2.55 -4.60 -14.32
CA TYR A 128 -3.41 -3.48 -13.94
C TYR A 128 -4.36 -3.94 -12.82
N LEU A 129 -4.06 -3.58 -11.56
CA LEU A 129 -4.73 -4.11 -10.38
C LEU A 129 -5.95 -3.28 -9.95
N GLY A 130 -6.03 -2.05 -10.43
CA GLY A 130 -7.07 -1.11 -10.09
C GLY A 130 -6.64 0.33 -10.30
N TYR A 131 -7.30 1.26 -9.63
CA TYR A 131 -6.97 2.67 -9.74
C TYR A 131 -7.16 3.39 -8.40
N ARG A 132 -6.50 4.56 -8.26
CA ARG A 132 -6.66 5.45 -7.13
C ARG A 132 -7.59 6.60 -7.51
N LEU A 133 -8.54 6.87 -6.62
CA LEU A 133 -9.37 8.05 -6.67
C LEU A 133 -8.81 9.12 -5.73
N SER A 134 -8.58 10.31 -6.26
CA SER A 134 -8.08 11.49 -5.56
C SER A 134 -8.83 12.73 -6.06
N GLY A 135 -8.71 13.86 -5.35
CA GLY A 135 -9.34 15.10 -5.73
C GLY A 135 -10.74 15.31 -5.14
N ARG A 136 -11.36 16.44 -5.47
CA ARG A 136 -12.70 16.81 -5.00
C ARG A 136 -13.75 16.03 -5.76
N TYR A 137 -14.61 15.30 -5.01
CA TYR A 137 -15.57 14.46 -5.67
C TYR A 137 -17.00 14.61 -5.15
N GLN A 138 -17.24 15.46 -4.18
CA GLN A 138 -18.55 15.67 -3.55
C GLN A 138 -19.71 15.87 -4.54
N GLU A 139 -19.39 16.25 -5.78
CA GLU A 139 -20.36 16.44 -6.87
C GLU A 139 -20.56 15.18 -7.74
N LYS A 140 -19.82 14.08 -7.48
CA LYS A 140 -19.69 12.94 -8.40
C LYS A 140 -20.31 11.61 -7.95
N LEU A 141 -21.03 11.57 -6.82
CA LEU A 141 -21.74 10.33 -6.40
C LEU A 141 -23.02 10.10 -7.22
N THR A 142 -22.87 10.11 -8.54
CA THR A 142 -23.97 9.87 -9.49
C THR A 142 -24.21 8.37 -9.68
N ASP A 143 -25.33 8.00 -10.28
CA ASP A 143 -25.59 6.60 -10.63
C ASP A 143 -24.55 6.06 -11.62
N ALA A 144 -24.05 6.89 -12.53
CA ALA A 144 -22.95 6.54 -13.44
C ALA A 144 -21.66 6.23 -12.68
N PHE A 145 -21.31 7.03 -11.67
CA PHE A 145 -20.16 6.74 -10.80
C PHE A 145 -20.29 5.36 -10.11
N PHE A 146 -21.46 5.05 -9.56
CA PHE A 146 -21.69 3.76 -8.94
C PHE A 146 -21.75 2.60 -9.95
N ALA A 147 -22.22 2.83 -11.16
CA ALA A 147 -22.16 1.84 -12.24
C ALA A 147 -20.71 1.47 -12.58
N ASP A 148 -19.83 2.46 -12.67
CA ASP A 148 -18.40 2.27 -12.95
C ASP A 148 -17.69 1.51 -11.79
N LEU A 149 -18.06 1.80 -10.54
CA LEU A 149 -17.54 1.06 -9.39
C LEU A 149 -17.98 -0.42 -9.38
N ARG A 150 -19.22 -0.71 -9.77
CA ARG A 150 -19.70 -2.09 -9.94
C ARG A 150 -18.97 -2.80 -11.08
N LEU A 151 -18.77 -2.12 -12.21
CA LEU A 151 -17.96 -2.64 -13.30
C LEU A 151 -16.52 -2.95 -12.83
N THR A 152 -15.94 -2.08 -12.01
CA THR A 152 -14.62 -2.29 -11.41
C THR A 152 -14.58 -3.56 -10.57
N ALA A 153 -15.57 -3.78 -9.73
CA ALA A 153 -15.72 -4.98 -8.92
C ALA A 153 -15.90 -6.23 -9.79
N GLN A 154 -16.75 -6.19 -10.82
CA GLN A 154 -16.99 -7.28 -11.78
C GLN A 154 -15.71 -7.69 -12.52
N LYS A 155 -14.86 -6.72 -12.90
CA LYS A 155 -13.54 -6.99 -13.50
C LYS A 155 -12.50 -7.46 -12.47
N GLY A 156 -12.87 -7.62 -11.20
CA GLY A 156 -11.98 -8.05 -10.13
C GLY A 156 -10.85 -7.05 -9.82
N ARG A 157 -11.06 -5.76 -10.06
CA ARG A 157 -10.10 -4.70 -9.77
C ARG A 157 -10.43 -4.03 -8.43
N ALA A 158 -9.44 -3.34 -7.85
CA ALA A 158 -9.57 -2.64 -6.58
C ALA A 158 -9.62 -1.12 -6.78
N VAL A 159 -10.11 -0.40 -5.79
CA VAL A 159 -10.04 1.06 -5.75
C VAL A 159 -9.32 1.50 -4.49
N ASP A 160 -8.24 2.27 -4.68
CA ASP A 160 -7.55 2.99 -3.61
C ASP A 160 -8.18 4.38 -3.46
N PHE A 161 -8.39 4.83 -2.22
CA PHE A 161 -8.88 6.19 -1.96
C PHE A 161 -7.81 7.03 -1.26
N LEU A 162 -7.51 8.19 -1.83
CA LEU A 162 -6.73 9.22 -1.17
C LEU A 162 -7.69 10.19 -0.47
N THR A 163 -7.65 10.17 0.86
CA THR A 163 -8.61 10.88 1.72
C THR A 163 -8.45 12.42 1.77
N GLY A 164 -7.56 13.01 0.98
CA GLY A 164 -7.46 14.47 0.84
C GLY A 164 -8.65 15.11 0.12
N GLY A 165 -9.36 14.34 -0.72
CA GLY A 165 -10.53 14.77 -1.48
C GLY A 165 -11.80 13.98 -1.16
N TYR A 166 -11.66 12.77 -0.60
CA TYR A 166 -12.75 11.89 -0.18
C TYR A 166 -12.83 11.86 1.35
N ARG A 167 -13.99 12.13 1.93
CA ARG A 167 -14.21 11.98 3.37
C ARG A 167 -14.43 10.52 3.71
N LEU A 168 -14.14 10.14 4.96
CA LEU A 168 -14.32 8.76 5.40
C LEU A 168 -15.79 8.31 5.35
N GLU A 169 -16.74 9.23 5.59
CA GLU A 169 -18.18 8.96 5.46
C GLU A 169 -18.59 8.62 4.05
N ASP A 170 -18.03 9.32 3.07
CA ASP A 170 -18.34 9.10 1.66
C ASP A 170 -17.82 7.74 1.19
N ILE A 171 -16.60 7.37 1.64
CA ILE A 171 -16.05 6.04 1.36
C ILE A 171 -16.88 4.95 2.06
N THR A 172 -17.40 5.23 3.26
CA THR A 172 -18.32 4.32 3.97
C THR A 172 -19.60 4.09 3.18
N GLU A 173 -20.18 5.15 2.61
CA GLU A 173 -21.36 5.05 1.74
C GLU A 173 -21.08 4.27 0.47
N ILE A 174 -19.92 4.52 -0.17
CA ILE A 174 -19.46 3.76 -1.35
C ILE A 174 -19.33 2.28 -1.00
N ALA A 175 -18.67 1.96 0.11
CA ALA A 175 -18.46 0.59 0.55
C ALA A 175 -19.77 -0.16 0.80
N ARG A 176 -20.77 0.52 1.39
CA ARG A 176 -22.11 -0.05 1.61
C ARG A 176 -22.89 -0.28 0.32
N ARG A 177 -22.78 0.66 -0.65
CA ARG A 177 -23.53 0.59 -1.93
C ARG A 177 -22.92 -0.37 -2.93
N VAL A 178 -21.62 -0.69 -2.80
CA VAL A 178 -20.88 -1.62 -3.68
C VAL A 178 -20.08 -2.60 -2.81
N PRO A 179 -20.76 -3.52 -2.08
CA PRO A 179 -20.10 -4.40 -1.12
C PRO A 179 -19.14 -5.41 -1.75
N GLU A 180 -19.27 -5.69 -3.04
CA GLU A 180 -18.37 -6.55 -3.81
C GLU A 180 -17.06 -5.86 -4.22
N LEU A 181 -16.98 -4.52 -4.11
CA LEU A 181 -15.79 -3.75 -4.46
C LEU A 181 -14.74 -3.87 -3.35
N ARG A 182 -13.50 -4.18 -3.72
CA ARG A 182 -12.36 -4.10 -2.81
C ARG A 182 -11.87 -2.67 -2.72
N ILE A 183 -11.93 -2.10 -1.53
CA ILE A 183 -11.58 -0.71 -1.25
C ILE A 183 -10.37 -0.67 -0.33
N LEU A 184 -9.40 0.19 -0.64
CA LEU A 184 -8.24 0.46 0.21
C LEU A 184 -8.14 1.96 0.50
N ILE A 185 -8.19 2.34 1.77
CA ILE A 185 -7.91 3.72 2.17
C ILE A 185 -6.40 3.91 2.36
N ASN A 186 -5.85 4.94 1.74
CA ASN A 186 -4.42 5.24 1.83
C ASN A 186 -4.08 5.97 3.13
N HIS A 187 -2.84 5.79 3.61
CA HIS A 187 -2.21 6.62 4.64
C HIS A 187 -3.03 6.73 5.93
N LEU A 188 -3.49 5.59 6.47
CA LEU A 188 -4.32 5.53 7.67
C LEU A 188 -5.54 6.47 7.60
N GLY A 189 -6.23 6.50 6.44
CA GLY A 189 -7.40 7.36 6.26
C GLY A 189 -7.08 8.86 6.32
N GLY A 190 -5.85 9.27 6.02
CA GLY A 190 -5.44 10.67 5.99
C GLY A 190 -5.36 11.34 7.37
N VAL A 191 -5.11 10.56 8.43
CA VAL A 191 -4.95 11.08 9.79
C VAL A 191 -3.96 12.24 9.84
N LYS A 192 -4.20 13.19 10.73
CA LYS A 192 -3.25 14.26 11.07
C LYS A 192 -2.72 14.02 12.48
N LEU A 193 -1.41 14.12 12.64
CA LEU A 193 -0.71 13.92 13.91
C LEU A 193 -0.05 15.24 14.33
N ASP A 194 -0.32 15.71 15.53
CA ASP A 194 0.23 16.96 16.08
C ASP A 194 0.75 16.81 17.52
N GLY A 195 0.78 15.57 18.02
CA GLY A 195 1.18 15.25 19.40
C GLY A 195 0.04 15.35 20.41
N LYS A 196 -1.17 15.62 19.97
CA LYS A 196 -2.38 15.57 20.79
C LYS A 196 -3.16 14.29 20.52
N PRO A 197 -4.12 13.93 21.39
CA PRO A 197 -5.03 12.82 21.11
C PRO A 197 -5.74 12.98 19.77
N LEU A 198 -6.01 11.86 19.10
CA LEU A 198 -6.69 11.85 17.81
C LEU A 198 -8.06 12.53 17.91
N ALA A 199 -8.41 13.32 16.89
CA ALA A 199 -9.70 14.03 16.85
C ALA A 199 -10.87 13.03 16.94
N ALA A 200 -11.74 13.17 17.94
CA ALA A 200 -12.82 12.24 18.24
C ALA A 200 -13.74 11.97 17.03
N ALA A 201 -14.09 13.02 16.28
CA ALA A 201 -14.92 12.89 15.08
C ALA A 201 -14.21 12.05 14.00
N TRP A 202 -12.90 12.21 13.81
CA TRP A 202 -12.14 11.39 12.86
C TRP A 202 -12.08 9.92 13.32
N VAL A 203 -11.86 9.68 14.63
CA VAL A 203 -11.85 8.32 15.21
C VAL A 203 -13.18 7.61 14.98
N GLU A 204 -14.30 8.32 15.21
CA GLU A 204 -15.65 7.76 14.98
C GLU A 204 -15.84 7.35 13.52
N GLN A 205 -15.50 8.24 12.58
CA GLN A 205 -15.62 7.99 11.14
C GLN A 205 -14.70 6.85 10.67
N PHE A 206 -13.47 6.80 11.19
CA PHE A 206 -12.51 5.74 10.88
C PHE A 206 -13.01 4.37 11.35
N ARG A 207 -13.54 4.30 12.58
CA ARG A 207 -14.17 3.07 13.08
C ARG A 207 -15.43 2.68 12.31
N ALA A 208 -16.25 3.63 11.90
CA ALA A 208 -17.44 3.38 11.09
C ALA A 208 -17.08 2.80 9.72
N LEU A 209 -16.05 3.35 9.07
CA LEU A 209 -15.53 2.84 7.81
C LEU A 209 -14.94 1.43 7.96
N ALA A 210 -14.20 1.18 9.03
CA ALA A 210 -13.58 -0.12 9.29
C ALA A 210 -14.61 -1.25 9.54
N LYS A 211 -15.86 -0.93 9.89
CA LYS A 211 -16.96 -1.91 9.98
C LYS A 211 -17.37 -2.47 8.63
N GLN A 212 -16.99 -1.82 7.51
CA GLN A 212 -17.28 -2.32 6.18
C GLN A 212 -16.27 -3.43 5.84
N PRO A 213 -16.73 -4.68 5.60
CA PRO A 213 -15.82 -5.83 5.45
C PRO A 213 -14.98 -5.77 4.17
N ASN A 214 -15.42 -5.02 3.17
CA ASN A 214 -14.73 -4.82 1.89
C ASN A 214 -13.71 -3.68 1.90
N VAL A 215 -13.50 -3.03 3.07
CA VAL A 215 -12.51 -1.95 3.22
C VAL A 215 -11.26 -2.43 3.95
N HIS A 216 -10.12 -2.12 3.37
CA HIS A 216 -8.78 -2.33 3.94
C HIS A 216 -8.12 -0.97 4.19
N CYS A 217 -7.07 -0.95 5.00
CA CYS A 217 -6.34 0.27 5.33
C CYS A 217 -4.84 0.10 5.07
N LYS A 218 -4.26 1.09 4.40
CA LYS A 218 -2.82 1.12 4.13
C LYS A 218 -2.08 1.83 5.25
N VAL A 219 -1.20 1.10 5.92
CA VAL A 219 -0.22 1.63 6.87
C VAL A 219 0.93 2.20 6.05
N SER A 220 0.88 3.50 5.79
CA SER A 220 1.83 4.18 4.90
C SER A 220 1.93 5.67 5.22
N ALA A 221 2.96 6.33 4.72
CA ALA A 221 3.22 7.76 4.90
C ALA A 221 3.26 8.22 6.37
N LEU A 222 3.65 7.37 7.32
CA LEU A 222 3.56 7.67 8.76
C LEU A 222 4.22 9.00 9.14
N PHE A 223 5.46 9.23 8.69
CA PHE A 223 6.18 10.47 8.96
C PHE A 223 5.51 11.68 8.32
N GLY A 224 4.94 11.53 7.13
CA GLY A 224 4.20 12.57 6.41
C GLY A 224 2.84 12.93 7.03
N ARG A 225 2.37 12.18 8.04
CA ARG A 225 1.12 12.50 8.76
C ARG A 225 1.30 13.53 9.85
N TRP A 226 2.55 13.83 10.25
CA TRP A 226 2.84 14.87 11.22
C TRP A 226 2.73 16.26 10.61
N GLU A 227 1.98 17.14 11.28
CA GLU A 227 1.81 18.52 10.84
C GLU A 227 3.10 19.34 10.97
N LYS A 228 3.92 19.02 11.98
CA LYS A 228 5.24 19.64 12.18
C LYS A 228 6.35 18.71 11.78
N GLN A 229 7.32 19.22 11.04
CA GLN A 229 8.52 18.52 10.66
C GLN A 229 9.74 19.07 11.39
N PRO A 230 10.76 18.26 11.73
CA PRO A 230 10.81 16.82 11.48
C PRO A 230 9.83 16.03 12.37
N ALA A 231 9.26 14.98 11.81
CA ALA A 231 8.39 14.05 12.53
C ALA A 231 9.17 13.26 13.59
N PRO A 232 8.53 12.85 14.71
CA PRO A 232 9.14 11.99 15.71
C PRO A 232 9.65 10.68 15.12
N GLN A 233 10.82 10.23 15.61
CA GLN A 233 11.41 8.95 15.20
C GLN A 233 11.03 7.80 16.13
N ASP A 234 10.43 8.10 17.28
CA ASP A 234 10.00 7.12 18.27
C ASP A 234 8.60 6.57 17.92
N ILE A 235 8.48 5.25 17.97
CA ILE A 235 7.23 4.54 17.74
C ILE A 235 6.12 4.96 18.72
N ALA A 236 6.46 5.40 19.94
CA ALA A 236 5.50 5.85 20.92
C ALA A 236 4.59 6.96 20.38
N ALA A 237 5.12 7.84 19.52
CA ALA A 237 4.37 8.94 18.91
C ALA A 237 3.30 8.46 17.89
N TYR A 238 3.34 7.21 17.47
CA TYR A 238 2.42 6.61 16.48
C TYR A 238 1.53 5.53 17.08
N THR A 239 1.76 5.16 18.33
CA THR A 239 1.10 4.00 18.96
C THR A 239 -0.42 4.17 18.96
N GLU A 240 -0.93 5.35 19.29
CA GLU A 240 -2.39 5.60 19.35
C GLU A 240 -3.08 5.33 18.00
N VAL A 241 -2.53 5.84 16.90
CA VAL A 241 -3.13 5.63 15.56
C VAL A 241 -2.94 4.21 15.06
N LEU A 242 -1.82 3.56 15.38
CA LEU A 242 -1.56 2.18 14.97
C LEU A 242 -2.39 1.19 15.79
N ASP A 243 -2.62 1.45 17.09
CA ASP A 243 -3.54 0.66 17.91
C ASP A 243 -4.97 0.82 17.39
N LEU A 244 -5.42 2.05 17.13
CA LEU A 244 -6.74 2.29 16.54
C LEU A 244 -6.92 1.55 15.21
N ALA A 245 -5.93 1.58 14.33
CA ALA A 245 -5.98 0.88 13.06
C ALA A 245 -6.03 -0.65 13.25
N SER A 246 -5.20 -1.19 14.15
CA SER A 246 -5.15 -2.61 14.46
C SER A 246 -6.45 -3.11 15.08
N GLU A 247 -7.03 -2.36 16.01
CA GLU A 247 -8.32 -2.68 16.64
C GLU A 247 -9.48 -2.61 15.64
N SER A 248 -9.47 -1.61 14.75
CA SER A 248 -10.59 -1.36 13.83
C SER A 248 -10.61 -2.29 12.63
N PHE A 249 -9.46 -2.56 12.01
CA PHE A 249 -9.34 -3.37 10.79
C PHE A 249 -8.93 -4.82 11.06
N GLY A 250 -8.40 -5.10 12.24
CA GLY A 250 -7.85 -6.43 12.54
C GLY A 250 -6.58 -6.71 11.75
N GLU A 251 -6.05 -7.93 11.91
CA GLU A 251 -4.77 -8.33 11.33
C GLU A 251 -4.81 -8.60 9.82
N ASP A 252 -5.99 -8.87 9.24
CA ASP A 252 -6.16 -9.31 7.86
C ASP A 252 -6.42 -8.16 6.87
N ARG A 253 -6.71 -6.95 7.37
CA ARG A 253 -7.10 -5.81 6.52
C ARG A 253 -6.17 -4.61 6.60
N LEU A 254 -4.98 -4.77 7.18
CA LEU A 254 -3.91 -3.77 7.16
C LEU A 254 -2.84 -4.17 6.14
N ILE A 255 -2.40 -3.21 5.32
CA ILE A 255 -1.43 -3.44 4.24
C ILE A 255 -0.30 -2.41 4.33
N PHE A 256 0.94 -2.87 4.21
CA PHE A 256 2.12 -1.99 4.22
C PHE A 256 2.30 -1.23 2.91
N GLY A 257 2.77 0.01 3.00
CA GLY A 257 3.28 0.82 1.89
C GLY A 257 4.27 1.87 2.39
N SER A 258 5.37 2.04 1.67
CA SER A 258 6.39 3.01 2.05
C SER A 258 6.02 4.47 1.78
N ASP A 259 5.24 4.68 0.72
CA ASP A 259 5.01 5.99 0.09
C ASP A 259 6.28 6.58 -0.54
N TRP A 260 7.26 5.70 -0.92
CA TRP A 260 8.45 6.12 -1.63
C TRP A 260 8.12 6.62 -3.04
N PRO A 261 8.72 7.70 -3.54
CA PRO A 261 9.74 8.53 -2.91
C PRO A 261 9.18 9.73 -2.13
N VAL A 262 7.87 9.91 -2.05
CA VAL A 262 7.25 11.05 -1.35
C VAL A 262 7.71 11.13 0.10
N THR A 263 7.87 10.01 0.72
CA THR A 263 8.39 9.86 2.08
C THR A 263 9.80 10.45 2.28
N GLU A 264 10.63 10.54 1.23
CA GLU A 264 11.98 11.12 1.34
C GLU A 264 12.00 12.60 1.75
N GLN A 265 10.85 13.29 1.65
CA GLN A 265 10.72 14.64 2.23
C GLN A 265 10.77 14.66 3.76
N THR A 266 10.49 13.53 4.42
CA THR A 266 10.30 13.45 5.88
C THR A 266 11.16 12.38 6.55
N ALA A 267 11.47 11.29 5.84
CA ALA A 267 12.27 10.17 6.34
C ALA A 267 12.78 9.32 5.17
N ASP A 268 13.88 8.60 5.38
CA ASP A 268 14.36 7.60 4.43
C ASP A 268 13.56 6.29 4.51
N TYR A 269 13.71 5.46 3.49
CA TYR A 269 13.02 4.17 3.39
C TYR A 269 13.30 3.25 4.60
N ALA A 270 14.56 3.25 5.09
CA ALA A 270 14.96 2.45 6.24
C ALA A 270 14.23 2.89 7.52
N ALA A 271 14.04 4.20 7.72
CA ALA A 271 13.30 4.72 8.87
C ALA A 271 11.82 4.31 8.83
N VAL A 272 11.19 4.33 7.64
CA VAL A 272 9.81 3.87 7.46
C VAL A 272 9.67 2.39 7.84
N LEU A 273 10.58 1.54 7.36
CA LEU A 273 10.57 0.13 7.73
C LEU A 273 10.82 -0.09 9.22
N ARG A 274 11.83 0.57 9.79
CA ARG A 274 12.13 0.44 11.23
C ARG A 274 10.93 0.81 12.08
N LEU A 275 10.28 1.95 11.79
CA LEU A 275 9.12 2.42 12.54
C LEU A 275 7.96 1.43 12.45
N THR A 276 7.64 0.98 11.24
CA THR A 276 6.52 0.04 11.02
C THR A 276 6.81 -1.31 11.68
N ARG A 277 8.03 -1.85 11.53
CA ARG A 277 8.44 -3.11 12.19
C ARG A 277 8.44 -2.98 13.70
N ALA A 278 8.93 -1.85 14.25
CA ALA A 278 8.96 -1.62 15.70
C ALA A 278 7.59 -1.78 16.36
N TYR A 279 6.50 -1.54 15.62
CA TYR A 279 5.14 -1.77 16.10
C TYR A 279 4.65 -3.20 15.81
N PHE A 280 4.69 -3.63 14.54
CA PHE A 280 4.02 -4.87 14.14
C PHE A 280 4.78 -6.14 14.53
N ASP A 281 6.11 -6.10 14.63
CA ASP A 281 6.88 -7.26 15.11
C ASP A 281 6.59 -7.55 16.61
N ARG A 282 6.25 -6.53 17.40
CA ARG A 282 5.77 -6.71 18.79
C ARG A 282 4.40 -7.36 18.90
N LYS A 283 3.56 -7.23 17.86
CA LYS A 283 2.25 -7.91 17.79
C LYS A 283 2.39 -9.40 17.44
N GLY A 284 3.57 -9.81 17.00
CA GLY A 284 3.93 -11.19 16.69
C GLY A 284 4.28 -11.42 15.21
N PRO A 285 5.11 -12.44 14.93
CA PRO A 285 5.63 -12.68 13.57
C PRO A 285 4.52 -12.96 12.54
N ALA A 286 3.44 -13.64 12.93
CA ALA A 286 2.32 -13.90 12.04
C ALA A 286 1.62 -12.61 11.57
N ILE A 287 1.44 -11.64 12.47
CA ILE A 287 0.81 -10.35 12.15
C ILE A 287 1.76 -9.53 11.26
N SER A 288 3.05 -9.56 11.54
CA SER A 288 4.06 -8.89 10.70
C SER A 288 4.06 -9.46 9.27
N VAL A 289 4.03 -10.79 9.11
CA VAL A 289 3.93 -11.45 7.78
C VAL A 289 2.65 -11.04 7.04
N LYS A 290 1.52 -10.96 7.74
CA LYS A 290 0.25 -10.49 7.15
C LYS A 290 0.37 -9.07 6.63
N LEU A 291 0.83 -8.13 7.47
CA LEU A 291 0.97 -6.72 7.10
C LEU A 291 1.89 -6.53 5.90
N PHE A 292 3.10 -7.12 5.97
CA PHE A 292 4.14 -6.87 4.98
C PHE A 292 3.97 -7.66 3.69
N HIS A 293 3.16 -8.75 3.68
CA HIS A 293 3.08 -9.60 2.50
C HIS A 293 1.67 -10.14 2.21
N GLN A 294 1.10 -10.92 3.13
CA GLN A 294 -0.05 -11.77 2.82
C GLN A 294 -1.31 -10.96 2.49
N ASN A 295 -1.57 -9.89 3.24
CA ASN A 295 -2.76 -9.06 3.03
C ASN A 295 -2.71 -8.34 1.68
N ALA A 296 -1.52 -7.89 1.25
CA ALA A 296 -1.32 -7.28 -0.05
C ALA A 296 -1.62 -8.28 -1.18
N ALA A 297 -1.09 -9.49 -1.07
CA ALA A 297 -1.33 -10.56 -2.05
C ALA A 297 -2.80 -10.95 -2.13
N ALA A 298 -3.48 -11.08 -0.99
CA ALA A 298 -4.90 -11.41 -0.91
C ALA A 298 -5.80 -10.28 -1.44
N PHE A 299 -5.45 -9.03 -1.15
CA PHE A 299 -6.24 -7.87 -1.56
C PHE A 299 -6.10 -7.56 -3.05
N TYR A 300 -4.88 -7.35 -3.54
CA TYR A 300 -4.66 -6.96 -4.93
C TYR A 300 -4.69 -8.12 -5.91
N ARG A 301 -4.41 -9.35 -5.46
CA ARG A 301 -4.36 -10.56 -6.29
C ARG A 301 -3.51 -10.37 -7.55
N PRO A 302 -2.26 -9.91 -7.40
CA PRO A 302 -1.40 -9.69 -8.55
C PRO A 302 -1.11 -11.03 -9.24
N PRO A 303 -0.80 -11.02 -10.55
CA PRO A 303 -0.42 -12.23 -11.25
C PRO A 303 0.84 -12.84 -10.62
N VAL A 304 0.87 -14.17 -10.56
CA VAL A 304 2.05 -14.89 -10.08
C VAL A 304 3.15 -14.72 -11.12
N PRO A 305 4.36 -14.25 -10.75
CA PRO A 305 5.46 -14.14 -11.69
C PRO A 305 5.87 -15.53 -12.21
N LYS A 306 6.02 -15.63 -13.51
CA LYS A 306 6.58 -16.82 -14.17
C LYS A 306 8.10 -16.90 -13.95
#